data_25116736d5f1367fb1c93ee9f69efef5
#
_entry.id   25116736d5f1367fb1c93ee9f69efef5
#
_cell.length_a   1.000
_cell.length_b   1.000
_cell.length_c   1.000
_cell.angle_alpha   90.00
_cell.angle_beta   90.00
_cell.angle_gamma   90.00
#
_symmetry.space_group_name_H-M   'P 1'
#
loop_
_entity.id
_entity.type
_entity.pdbx_description
1 polymer ?
#
loop_
_entity_poly.entity_id
_entity_poly.type
_entity_poly.pdbx_seq_one_letter_code
_entity_poly.pdbx_strand_id
1 'polypeptide(L)'
;MKISKKIKFLISTLVVIIILQIPFSSKVFAEPTDSTFTIPKIGINVESTENPDEVVTSLQILFILTIISLAPSILIMMTSFTRIIVVLHFLRSAIGTQQTPPNQVLIGLALFLTLFIMGPTFTQINEQALTPYTNGELSQQEVIEKAMEPMREFMFKQVRTSDLNLFMGIAQIEPIEETEDVSIMDQIPSRVLIPAFIISELKTGFMIGFLIYIPFIIIDMIVASTLMSMGMMMLPPVMISLPFKILLFVMVDGWNLVISQLVQTFR
;
A
#
# COMPACT_ATOMS: atom_id res chain seq x y z
N MET A 1 24.77 38.03 49.93
CA MET A 1 24.31 36.66 49.69
C MET A 1 24.59 36.30 48.23
N LYS A 2 25.67 35.55 47.96
CA LYS A 2 26.08 35.20 46.56
C LYS A 2 25.25 34.02 46.11
N ILE A 3 24.35 34.28 45.14
CA ILE A 3 23.50 33.25 44.54
C ILE A 3 24.42 32.27 43.77
N SER A 4 24.31 30.97 44.13
CA SER A 4 25.12 29.90 43.55
C SER A 4 24.97 29.84 42.02
N LYS A 5 26.07 29.55 41.29
CA LYS A 5 26.07 29.42 39.82
C LYS A 5 25.03 28.46 39.31
N LYS A 6 24.68 27.41 40.06
CA LYS A 6 23.62 26.43 39.75
C LYS A 6 22.22 27.05 39.74
N ILE A 7 21.94 27.96 40.68
CA ILE A 7 20.65 28.65 40.78
C ILE A 7 20.48 29.66 39.62
N LYS A 8 21.55 30.36 39.24
CA LYS A 8 21.53 31.22 38.05
C LYS A 8 21.27 30.45 36.75
N PHE A 9 21.86 29.28 36.62
CA PHE A 9 21.63 28.40 35.47
C PHE A 9 20.18 27.87 35.42
N LEU A 10 19.61 27.44 36.56
CA LEU A 10 18.22 27.00 36.69
C LEU A 10 17.23 28.11 36.35
N ILE A 11 17.46 29.32 36.84
CA ILE A 11 16.62 30.51 36.51
C ILE A 11 16.71 30.86 35.01
N SER A 12 17.91 30.82 34.43
CA SER A 12 18.11 31.07 33.01
C SER A 12 17.37 30.04 32.12
N THR A 13 17.43 28.77 32.49
CA THR A 13 16.73 27.69 31.79
C THR A 13 15.21 27.82 31.89
N LEU A 14 14.70 28.20 33.09
CA LEU A 14 13.27 28.43 33.30
C LEU A 14 12.75 29.62 32.50
N VAL A 15 13.52 30.72 32.41
CA VAL A 15 13.19 31.90 31.59
C VAL A 15 13.15 31.58 30.11
N VAL A 16 14.10 30.77 29.60
CA VAL A 16 14.11 30.31 28.22
C VAL A 16 12.89 29.45 27.90
N ILE A 17 12.47 28.54 28.80
CA ILE A 17 11.27 27.71 28.65
C ILE A 17 10.00 28.57 28.64
N ILE A 18 9.92 29.62 29.47
CA ILE A 18 8.76 30.55 29.50
C ILE A 18 8.70 31.39 28.23
N ILE A 19 9.84 31.82 27.68
CA ILE A 19 9.87 32.59 26.42
C ILE A 19 9.46 31.72 25.22
N LEU A 20 9.77 30.42 25.23
CA LEU A 20 9.35 29.48 24.19
C LEU A 20 7.83 29.16 24.22
N GLN A 21 7.13 29.50 25.30
CA GLN A 21 5.69 29.27 25.42
C GLN A 21 4.84 30.50 25.07
N ILE A 22 5.44 31.62 24.65
CA ILE A 22 4.68 32.76 24.15
C ILE A 22 4.17 32.41 22.75
N PRO A 23 2.86 32.22 22.55
CA PRO A 23 2.34 31.98 21.21
C PRO A 23 2.58 33.28 20.41
N PHE A 24 3.40 33.19 19.38
CA PHE A 24 3.58 34.22 18.37
C PHE A 24 2.27 34.37 17.59
N SER A 25 1.29 35.07 18.16
CA SER A 25 0.07 35.44 17.45
C SER A 25 0.41 36.56 16.48
N SER A 26 1.08 36.21 15.38
CA SER A 26 1.14 37.11 14.23
C SER A 26 -0.28 37.20 13.64
N LYS A 27 -0.95 38.32 13.83
CA LYS A 27 -2.13 38.68 13.04
C LYS A 27 -1.64 38.85 11.60
N VAL A 28 -1.77 37.80 10.80
CA VAL A 28 -1.63 37.91 9.34
C VAL A 28 -2.87 38.68 8.86
N PHE A 29 -2.71 39.94 8.52
CA PHE A 29 -3.65 40.65 7.68
C PHE A 29 -3.49 40.07 6.27
N ALA A 30 -4.33 39.12 5.92
CA ALA A 30 -4.51 38.72 4.54
C ALA A 30 -5.42 39.74 3.88
N GLU A 31 -4.85 40.53 2.99
CA GLU A 31 -5.62 41.30 2.00
C GLU A 31 -6.41 40.29 1.15
N PRO A 32 -7.72 40.52 0.89
CA PRO A 32 -8.51 39.62 0.07
C PRO A 32 -8.08 39.76 -1.39
N THR A 33 -7.18 38.88 -1.82
CA THR A 33 -7.00 38.62 -3.26
C THR A 33 -8.20 37.80 -3.70
N ASP A 34 -9.06 38.36 -4.54
CA ASP A 34 -10.19 37.70 -5.18
C ASP A 34 -9.72 36.52 -6.08
N SER A 35 -9.37 35.42 -5.47
CA SER A 35 -9.40 34.10 -6.09
C SER A 35 -10.48 33.33 -5.34
N THR A 36 -11.69 33.39 -5.85
CA THR A 36 -12.83 32.62 -5.36
C THR A 36 -12.59 31.13 -5.63
N PHE A 37 -11.79 30.53 -4.76
CA PHE A 37 -11.84 29.08 -4.59
C PHE A 37 -13.11 28.81 -3.76
N THR A 38 -14.23 28.69 -4.44
CA THR A 38 -15.49 28.29 -3.82
C THR A 38 -15.36 26.83 -3.42
N ILE A 39 -14.91 26.58 -2.19
CA ILE A 39 -15.11 25.28 -1.56
C ILE A 39 -16.62 25.15 -1.38
N PRO A 40 -17.29 24.18 -2.05
CA PRO A 40 -18.70 23.96 -1.80
C PRO A 40 -18.84 23.62 -0.31
N LYS A 41 -19.59 24.46 0.43
CA LYS A 41 -20.02 24.15 1.79
C LYS A 41 -20.96 22.97 1.70
N ILE A 42 -20.45 21.75 1.89
CA ILE A 42 -21.28 20.58 2.09
C ILE A 42 -21.82 20.68 3.51
N GLY A 43 -22.86 21.45 3.69
CA GLY A 43 -23.65 21.48 4.91
C GLY A 43 -24.53 20.23 4.91
N ILE A 44 -24.15 19.20 5.65
CA ILE A 44 -25.04 18.07 5.93
C ILE A 44 -26.02 18.55 7.01
N ASN A 45 -27.11 19.20 6.59
CA ASN A 45 -28.25 19.40 7.46
C ASN A 45 -29.05 18.10 7.49
N VAL A 46 -28.89 17.36 8.56
CA VAL A 46 -29.75 16.20 8.85
C VAL A 46 -31.01 16.74 9.57
N GLU A 47 -31.81 17.49 8.84
CA GLU A 47 -33.20 17.73 9.27
C GLU A 47 -34.05 16.57 8.75
N SER A 48 -34.93 16.06 9.60
CA SER A 48 -35.88 15.03 9.24
C SER A 48 -36.89 15.60 8.23
N THR A 49 -36.61 15.40 6.94
CA THR A 49 -37.47 15.84 5.85
C THR A 49 -38.32 14.66 5.40
N GLU A 50 -39.62 14.84 5.35
CA GLU A 50 -40.56 13.90 4.74
C GLU A 50 -40.55 13.98 3.20
N ASN A 51 -39.66 14.76 2.62
CA ASN A 51 -39.56 14.97 1.17
C ASN A 51 -38.70 13.89 0.51
N PRO A 52 -39.26 12.99 -0.32
CA PRO A 52 -38.53 11.87 -0.92
C PRO A 52 -37.27 12.29 -1.70
N ASP A 53 -37.27 13.45 -2.38
CA ASP A 53 -36.18 13.93 -3.18
C ASP A 53 -34.95 14.33 -2.34
N GLU A 54 -35.15 14.86 -1.14
CA GLU A 54 -34.07 15.20 -0.22
C GLU A 54 -33.45 13.96 0.44
N VAL A 55 -34.27 12.94 0.70
CA VAL A 55 -33.80 11.63 1.20
C VAL A 55 -32.92 10.97 0.15
N VAL A 56 -33.33 10.99 -1.13
CA VAL A 56 -32.54 10.43 -2.24
C VAL A 56 -31.22 11.16 -2.38
N THR A 57 -31.20 12.50 -2.29
CA THR A 57 -29.98 13.30 -2.36
C THR A 57 -29.04 12.99 -1.19
N SER A 58 -29.56 12.84 0.03
CA SER A 58 -28.78 12.50 1.23
C SER A 58 -28.17 11.10 1.12
N LEU A 59 -28.91 10.12 0.61
CA LEU A 59 -28.42 8.76 0.35
C LEU A 59 -27.35 8.76 -0.74
N GLN A 60 -27.50 9.56 -1.79
CA GLN A 60 -26.51 9.69 -2.85
C GLN A 60 -25.19 10.28 -2.34
N ILE A 61 -25.25 11.32 -1.49
CA ILE A 61 -24.07 11.90 -0.83
C ILE A 61 -23.41 10.85 0.06
N LEU A 62 -24.16 10.12 0.88
CA LEU A 62 -23.63 9.05 1.74
C LEU A 62 -22.92 7.97 0.91
N PHE A 63 -23.53 7.57 -0.22
CA PHE A 63 -22.97 6.58 -1.12
C PHE A 63 -21.65 7.07 -1.76
N ILE A 64 -21.61 8.33 -2.22
CA ILE A 64 -20.39 8.94 -2.77
C ILE A 64 -19.29 9.02 -1.72
N LEU A 65 -19.60 9.44 -0.48
CA LEU A 65 -18.62 9.47 0.62
C LEU A 65 -18.08 8.08 0.94
N THR A 66 -18.94 7.05 0.89
CA THR A 66 -18.52 5.66 1.09
C THR A 66 -17.56 5.21 0.00
N ILE A 67 -17.87 5.50 -1.27
CA ILE A 67 -16.98 5.18 -2.40
C ILE A 67 -15.64 5.90 -2.25
N ILE A 68 -15.64 7.19 -1.95
CA ILE A 68 -14.41 7.98 -1.77
C ILE A 68 -13.56 7.41 -0.61
N SER A 69 -14.20 6.96 0.48
CA SER A 69 -13.51 6.34 1.61
C SER A 69 -12.88 4.99 1.26
N LEU A 70 -13.49 4.21 0.39
CA LEU A 70 -12.99 2.89 -0.04
C LEU A 70 -12.01 2.96 -1.22
N ALA A 71 -12.07 4.03 -2.01
CA ALA A 71 -11.27 4.18 -3.22
C ALA A 71 -9.75 3.97 -3.01
N PRO A 72 -9.10 4.53 -1.97
CA PRO A 72 -7.68 4.31 -1.74
C PRO A 72 -7.34 2.82 -1.53
N SER A 73 -8.18 2.10 -0.79
CA SER A 73 -7.97 0.67 -0.53
C SER A 73 -8.10 -0.17 -1.81
N ILE A 74 -9.10 0.14 -2.64
CA ILE A 74 -9.31 -0.53 -3.92
C ILE A 74 -8.14 -0.27 -4.86
N LEU A 75 -7.70 0.98 -4.99
CA LEU A 75 -6.57 1.36 -5.84
C LEU A 75 -5.28 0.67 -5.42
N ILE A 76 -4.98 0.61 -4.11
CA ILE A 76 -3.82 -0.10 -3.59
C ILE A 76 -3.88 -1.59 -3.94
N MET A 77 -5.06 -2.22 -3.84
CA MET A 77 -5.24 -3.64 -4.17
C MET A 77 -5.13 -3.93 -5.67
N MET A 78 -5.30 -2.93 -6.55
CA MET A 78 -5.13 -3.06 -8.01
C MET A 78 -3.69 -2.83 -8.47
N THR A 79 -2.75 -2.62 -7.56
CA THR A 79 -1.34 -2.35 -7.84
C THR A 79 -0.44 -3.48 -7.36
N SER A 80 0.87 -3.34 -7.55
CA SER A 80 1.88 -4.28 -7.04
C SER A 80 1.99 -4.33 -5.51
N PHE A 81 1.30 -3.44 -4.78
CA PHE A 81 1.39 -3.31 -3.32
C PHE A 81 1.12 -4.61 -2.57
N THR A 82 0.09 -5.35 -2.98
CA THR A 82 -0.35 -6.58 -2.30
C THR A 82 0.77 -7.63 -2.25
N ARG A 83 1.43 -7.92 -3.38
CA ARG A 83 2.55 -8.88 -3.44
C ARG A 83 3.72 -8.39 -2.59
N ILE A 84 4.09 -7.11 -2.72
CA ILE A 84 5.23 -6.52 -2.02
C ILE A 84 5.04 -6.60 -0.52
N ILE A 85 3.91 -6.15 0.01
CA ILE A 85 3.67 -6.12 1.45
C ILE A 85 3.65 -7.54 2.06
N VAL A 86 3.06 -8.51 1.36
CA VAL A 86 3.04 -9.91 1.77
C VAL A 86 4.46 -10.46 1.86
N VAL A 87 5.28 -10.27 0.82
CA VAL A 87 6.67 -10.75 0.79
C VAL A 87 7.51 -10.10 1.89
N LEU A 88 7.39 -8.79 2.12
CA LEU A 88 8.12 -8.09 3.20
C LEU A 88 7.71 -8.58 4.59
N HIS A 89 6.44 -8.90 4.80
CA HIS A 89 5.98 -9.50 6.07
C HIS A 89 6.55 -10.91 6.27
N PHE A 90 6.60 -11.73 5.20
CA PHE A 90 7.23 -13.06 5.26
C PHE A 90 8.73 -12.94 5.55
N LEU A 91 9.43 -12.01 4.91
CA LEU A 91 10.85 -11.76 5.15
C LEU A 91 11.12 -11.45 6.63
N ARG A 92 10.38 -10.49 7.22
CA ARG A 92 10.50 -10.16 8.64
C ARG A 92 10.25 -11.38 9.54
N SER A 93 9.21 -12.16 9.23
CA SER A 93 8.87 -13.36 9.99
C SER A 93 9.94 -14.45 9.86
N ALA A 94 10.53 -14.61 8.67
CA ALA A 94 11.58 -15.57 8.40
C ALA A 94 12.86 -15.30 9.21
N ILE A 95 13.29 -14.03 9.27
CA ILE A 95 14.43 -13.61 10.08
C ILE A 95 14.17 -13.87 11.58
N GLY A 96 12.91 -13.89 12.01
CA GLY A 96 12.54 -14.13 13.42
C GLY A 96 12.51 -12.88 14.28
N THR A 97 12.62 -11.69 13.68
CA THR A 97 12.45 -10.42 14.39
C THR A 97 10.97 -10.11 14.54
N GLN A 98 10.44 -10.17 15.77
CA GLN A 98 9.00 -10.02 16.03
C GLN A 98 8.45 -8.64 15.68
N GLN A 99 9.26 -7.56 15.86
CA GLN A 99 8.81 -6.17 15.72
C GLN A 99 9.73 -5.27 14.88
N THR A 100 10.86 -5.77 14.42
CA THR A 100 11.84 -4.98 13.63
C THR A 100 12.01 -5.58 12.24
N PRO A 101 11.82 -4.81 11.14
CA PRO A 101 11.36 -3.40 11.07
C PRO A 101 9.90 -3.20 11.53
N PRO A 102 9.52 -2.03 12.08
CA PRO A 102 8.13 -1.69 12.40
C PRO A 102 7.20 -1.77 11.19
N ASN A 103 5.90 -2.02 11.41
CA ASN A 103 4.92 -2.12 10.31
C ASN A 103 4.89 -0.88 9.43
N GLN A 104 5.00 0.32 10.02
CA GLN A 104 4.99 1.58 9.27
C GLN A 104 6.14 1.66 8.26
N VAL A 105 7.34 1.15 8.64
CA VAL A 105 8.52 1.12 7.75
C VAL A 105 8.28 0.15 6.58
N LEU A 106 7.72 -1.03 6.85
CA LEU A 106 7.40 -2.00 5.79
C LEU A 106 6.33 -1.48 4.84
N ILE A 107 5.28 -0.85 5.38
CA ILE A 107 4.22 -0.23 4.56
C ILE A 107 4.80 0.92 3.73
N GLY A 108 5.61 1.79 4.33
CA GLY A 108 6.28 2.88 3.61
C GLY A 108 7.16 2.35 2.48
N LEU A 109 8.00 1.34 2.75
CA LEU A 109 8.84 0.71 1.74
C LEU A 109 8.00 0.07 0.62
N ALA A 110 6.92 -0.64 0.98
CA ALA A 110 6.01 -1.24 0.01
C ALA A 110 5.36 -0.18 -0.89
N LEU A 111 4.94 0.97 -0.34
CA LEU A 111 4.38 2.08 -1.12
C LEU A 111 5.41 2.68 -2.09
N PHE A 112 6.65 2.93 -1.65
CA PHE A 112 7.70 3.45 -2.53
C PHE A 112 8.05 2.47 -3.66
N LEU A 113 8.16 1.17 -3.35
CA LEU A 113 8.39 0.15 -4.37
C LEU A 113 7.20 0.05 -5.33
N THR A 114 5.97 0.19 -4.83
CA THR A 114 4.76 0.22 -5.67
C THR A 114 4.81 1.39 -6.64
N LEU A 115 5.10 2.60 -6.16
CA LEU A 115 5.23 3.78 -7.04
C LEU A 115 6.32 3.59 -8.10
N PHE A 116 7.44 2.96 -7.73
CA PHE A 116 8.53 2.67 -8.65
C PHE A 116 8.10 1.67 -9.75
N ILE A 117 7.45 0.56 -9.36
CA ILE A 117 7.00 -0.50 -10.28
C ILE A 117 5.87 0.00 -11.18
N MET A 118 4.92 0.74 -10.61
CA MET A 118 3.77 1.28 -11.32
C MET A 118 4.09 2.56 -12.12
N GLY A 119 5.31 3.06 -12.05
CA GLY A 119 5.75 4.27 -12.75
C GLY A 119 5.34 4.30 -14.24
N PRO A 120 5.64 3.28 -15.05
CA PRO A 120 5.24 3.22 -16.46
C PRO A 120 3.71 3.29 -16.64
N THR A 121 2.94 2.57 -15.80
CA THR A 121 1.48 2.57 -15.83
C THR A 121 0.92 3.96 -15.51
N PHE A 122 1.46 4.63 -14.48
CA PHE A 122 1.05 5.99 -14.14
C PHE A 122 1.40 7.01 -15.22
N THR A 123 2.53 6.84 -15.91
CA THR A 123 2.89 7.67 -17.05
C THR A 123 1.86 7.51 -18.18
N GLN A 124 1.48 6.28 -18.51
CA GLN A 124 0.44 6.02 -19.51
C GLN A 124 -0.92 6.63 -19.13
N ILE A 125 -1.34 6.52 -17.85
CA ILE A 125 -2.57 7.17 -17.35
C ILE A 125 -2.50 8.69 -17.54
N ASN A 126 -1.36 9.29 -17.22
CA ASN A 126 -1.19 10.74 -17.39
C ASN A 126 -1.28 11.17 -18.86
N GLU A 127 -0.63 10.44 -19.76
CA GLU A 127 -0.59 10.75 -21.20
C GLU A 127 -1.92 10.47 -21.91
N GLN A 128 -2.58 9.35 -21.59
CA GLN A 128 -3.77 8.90 -22.30
C GLN A 128 -5.08 9.43 -21.73
N ALA A 129 -5.10 9.79 -20.43
CA ALA A 129 -6.32 10.21 -19.74
C ALA A 129 -6.22 11.63 -19.18
N LEU A 130 -5.25 11.90 -18.28
CA LEU A 130 -5.22 13.17 -17.54
C LEU A 130 -4.86 14.36 -18.43
N THR A 131 -3.84 14.25 -19.28
CA THR A 131 -3.41 15.33 -20.17
C THR A 131 -4.50 15.68 -21.20
N PRO A 132 -5.13 14.74 -21.95
CA PRO A 132 -6.24 15.06 -22.84
C PRO A 132 -7.46 15.64 -22.11
N TYR A 133 -7.75 15.16 -20.87
CA TYR A 133 -8.83 15.74 -20.07
C TYR A 133 -8.58 17.20 -19.71
N THR A 134 -7.34 17.54 -19.28
CA THR A 134 -6.99 18.93 -18.94
C THR A 134 -6.98 19.85 -20.16
N ASN A 135 -6.76 19.30 -21.36
CA ASN A 135 -6.87 20.01 -22.63
C ASN A 135 -8.32 20.18 -23.12
N GLY A 136 -9.30 19.56 -22.43
CA GLY A 136 -10.70 19.60 -22.84
C GLY A 136 -11.07 18.66 -23.99
N GLU A 137 -10.21 17.69 -24.31
CA GLU A 137 -10.39 16.73 -25.40
C GLU A 137 -11.25 15.52 -24.96
N LEU A 138 -11.33 15.25 -23.66
CA LEU A 138 -12.10 14.13 -23.09
C LEU A 138 -13.17 14.64 -22.11
N SER A 139 -14.29 13.95 -22.07
CA SER A 139 -15.30 14.13 -21.04
C SER A 139 -14.90 13.43 -19.73
N GLN A 140 -15.58 13.77 -18.61
CA GLN A 140 -15.34 13.14 -17.32
C GLN A 140 -15.54 11.60 -17.33
N GLN A 141 -16.41 11.10 -18.19
CA GLN A 141 -16.65 9.66 -18.30
C GLN A 141 -15.53 8.97 -19.08
N GLU A 142 -15.12 9.56 -20.18
CA GLU A 142 -14.03 9.03 -21.02
C GLU A 142 -12.68 9.02 -20.30
N VAL A 143 -12.38 10.00 -19.44
CA VAL A 143 -11.13 10.01 -18.68
C VAL A 143 -11.03 8.83 -17.71
N ILE A 144 -12.14 8.40 -17.11
CA ILE A 144 -12.17 7.25 -16.21
C ILE A 144 -11.91 5.96 -16.99
N GLU A 145 -12.55 5.80 -18.14
CA GLU A 145 -12.36 4.63 -19.02
C GLU A 145 -10.91 4.56 -19.51
N LYS A 146 -10.36 5.65 -20.00
CA LYS A 146 -8.97 5.75 -20.46
C LYS A 146 -7.93 5.54 -19.35
N ALA A 147 -8.21 6.02 -18.14
CA ALA A 147 -7.33 5.78 -17.01
C ALA A 147 -7.33 4.31 -16.54
N MET A 148 -8.46 3.61 -16.74
CA MET A 148 -8.57 2.20 -16.38
C MET A 148 -7.86 1.26 -17.38
N GLU A 149 -7.65 1.64 -18.63
CA GLU A 149 -6.99 0.80 -19.63
C GLU A 149 -5.57 0.37 -19.23
N PRO A 150 -4.62 1.27 -18.85
CA PRO A 150 -3.29 0.88 -18.42
C PRO A 150 -3.30 0.06 -17.11
N MET A 151 -4.26 0.32 -16.21
CA MET A 151 -4.43 -0.47 -14.99
C MET A 151 -4.88 -1.90 -15.28
N ARG A 152 -5.81 -2.06 -16.22
CA ARG A 152 -6.27 -3.38 -16.68
C ARG A 152 -5.14 -4.15 -17.37
N GLU A 153 -4.35 -3.49 -18.21
CA GLU A 153 -3.18 -4.09 -18.86
C GLU A 153 -2.17 -4.59 -17.84
N PHE A 154 -1.86 -3.78 -16.82
CA PHE A 154 -0.98 -4.20 -15.72
C PHE A 154 -1.53 -5.43 -14.98
N MET A 155 -2.79 -5.39 -14.57
CA MET A 155 -3.43 -6.51 -13.86
C MET A 155 -3.48 -7.78 -14.71
N PHE A 156 -3.80 -7.65 -16.00
CA PHE A 156 -3.89 -8.78 -16.90
C PHE A 156 -2.54 -9.48 -17.12
N LYS A 157 -1.44 -8.72 -17.22
CA LYS A 157 -0.08 -9.27 -17.29
C LYS A 157 0.36 -10.04 -16.05
N GLN A 158 -0.19 -9.72 -14.90
CA GLN A 158 0.20 -10.31 -13.62
C GLN A 158 -0.77 -11.41 -13.15
N VAL A 159 -2.00 -11.46 -13.68
CA VAL A 159 -2.99 -12.46 -13.28
C VAL A 159 -2.62 -13.85 -13.80
N ARG A 160 -2.80 -14.86 -12.95
CA ARG A 160 -2.61 -16.28 -13.34
C ARG A 160 -3.85 -16.78 -14.07
N THR A 161 -3.65 -17.49 -15.17
CA THR A 161 -4.75 -18.05 -15.99
C THR A 161 -5.71 -18.91 -15.16
N SER A 162 -5.19 -19.67 -14.19
CA SER A 162 -6.01 -20.50 -13.30
C SER A 162 -6.97 -19.68 -12.44
N ASP A 163 -6.53 -18.51 -11.96
CA ASP A 163 -7.33 -17.65 -11.10
C ASP A 163 -8.34 -16.84 -11.93
N LEU A 164 -7.94 -16.44 -13.14
CA LEU A 164 -8.83 -15.80 -14.10
C LEU A 164 -9.98 -16.75 -14.49
N ASN A 165 -9.66 -17.99 -14.86
CA ASN A 165 -10.65 -19.00 -15.21
C ASN A 165 -11.61 -19.34 -14.06
N LEU A 166 -11.11 -19.33 -12.81
CA LEU A 166 -11.95 -19.50 -11.62
C LEU A 166 -13.04 -18.42 -11.55
N PHE A 167 -12.65 -17.14 -11.68
CA PHE A 167 -13.61 -16.04 -11.58
C PHE A 167 -14.50 -15.91 -12.81
N MET A 168 -14.01 -16.28 -13.99
CA MET A 168 -14.87 -16.42 -15.19
C MET A 168 -15.96 -17.47 -15.00
N GLY A 169 -15.59 -18.64 -14.46
CA GLY A 169 -16.55 -19.71 -14.15
C GLY A 169 -17.60 -19.28 -13.10
N ILE A 170 -17.17 -18.56 -12.04
CA ILE A 170 -18.08 -18.01 -11.03
C ILE A 170 -19.04 -16.99 -11.64
N ALA A 171 -18.55 -16.15 -12.56
CA ALA A 171 -19.32 -15.13 -13.26
C ALA A 171 -20.17 -15.70 -14.41
N GLN A 172 -20.11 -17.02 -14.67
CA GLN A 172 -20.79 -17.70 -15.77
C GLN A 172 -20.46 -17.10 -17.15
N ILE A 173 -19.21 -16.68 -17.33
CA ILE A 173 -18.71 -16.19 -18.62
C ILE A 173 -18.07 -17.38 -19.33
N GLU A 174 -18.48 -17.63 -20.56
CA GLU A 174 -17.91 -18.69 -21.39
C GLU A 174 -16.41 -18.46 -21.63
N PRO A 175 -15.61 -19.54 -21.82
CA PRO A 175 -14.22 -19.40 -22.19
C PRO A 175 -14.05 -18.54 -23.41
N ILE A 176 -13.18 -17.55 -23.31
CA ILE A 176 -12.96 -16.57 -24.39
C ILE A 176 -12.01 -17.22 -25.40
N GLU A 177 -12.43 -17.31 -26.64
CA GLU A 177 -11.59 -17.71 -27.77
C GLU A 177 -10.86 -16.47 -28.33
N GLU A 178 -9.57 -16.63 -28.63
CA GLU A 178 -8.82 -15.61 -29.37
C GLU A 178 -9.44 -15.45 -30.77
N THR A 179 -10.04 -14.29 -31.03
CA THR A 179 -10.46 -13.87 -32.31
C THR A 179 -9.48 -12.82 -32.86
N GLU A 180 -9.19 -12.83 -34.13
CA GLU A 180 -8.19 -11.93 -34.75
C GLU A 180 -8.47 -10.43 -34.52
N ASP A 181 -9.71 -10.05 -34.20
CA ASP A 181 -10.17 -8.67 -34.12
C ASP A 181 -10.28 -8.09 -32.70
N VAL A 182 -10.30 -8.91 -31.63
CA VAL A 182 -10.53 -8.43 -30.25
C VAL A 182 -9.55 -9.08 -29.27
N SER A 183 -8.82 -8.26 -28.53
CA SER A 183 -7.93 -8.74 -27.48
C SER A 183 -8.72 -9.48 -26.37
N ILE A 184 -8.20 -10.63 -25.91
CA ILE A 184 -8.78 -11.37 -24.77
C ILE A 184 -9.00 -10.44 -23.57
N MET A 185 -8.08 -9.51 -23.34
CA MET A 185 -8.17 -8.55 -22.24
C MET A 185 -9.44 -7.71 -22.30
N ASP A 186 -9.87 -7.29 -23.51
CA ASP A 186 -11.02 -6.39 -23.67
C ASP A 186 -12.35 -7.11 -23.41
N GLN A 187 -12.37 -8.42 -23.62
CA GLN A 187 -13.54 -9.27 -23.39
C GLN A 187 -13.76 -9.60 -21.91
N ILE A 188 -12.72 -9.44 -21.05
CA ILE A 188 -12.82 -9.76 -19.63
C ILE A 188 -13.33 -8.54 -18.85
N PRO A 189 -14.51 -8.60 -18.19
CA PRO A 189 -15.00 -7.52 -17.36
C PRO A 189 -14.09 -7.23 -16.17
N SER A 190 -13.91 -5.95 -15.79
CA SER A 190 -13.09 -5.57 -14.63
C SER A 190 -13.57 -6.22 -13.32
N ARG A 191 -14.87 -6.51 -13.19
CA ARG A 191 -15.45 -7.23 -12.03
C ARG A 191 -14.91 -8.66 -11.88
N VAL A 192 -14.36 -9.25 -12.95
CA VAL A 192 -13.71 -10.58 -12.95
C VAL A 192 -12.21 -10.43 -12.79
N LEU A 193 -11.60 -9.50 -13.54
CA LEU A 193 -10.16 -9.29 -13.55
C LEU A 193 -9.61 -8.84 -12.19
N ILE A 194 -10.27 -7.88 -11.52
CA ILE A 194 -9.80 -7.34 -10.25
C ILE A 194 -9.69 -8.42 -9.15
N PRO A 195 -10.73 -9.20 -8.82
CA PRO A 195 -10.61 -10.24 -7.80
C PRO A 195 -9.66 -11.38 -8.21
N ALA A 196 -9.61 -11.74 -9.50
CA ALA A 196 -8.65 -12.71 -10.01
C ALA A 196 -7.21 -12.24 -9.81
N PHE A 197 -6.93 -10.99 -10.10
CA PHE A 197 -5.63 -10.35 -9.88
C PHE A 197 -5.24 -10.35 -8.40
N ILE A 198 -6.12 -9.92 -7.50
CA ILE A 198 -5.85 -9.87 -6.06
C ILE A 198 -5.47 -11.27 -5.53
N ILE A 199 -6.22 -12.30 -5.90
CA ILE A 199 -5.91 -13.68 -5.50
C ILE A 199 -4.59 -14.16 -6.11
N SER A 200 -4.30 -13.83 -7.37
CA SER A 200 -3.03 -14.15 -8.02
C SER A 200 -1.85 -13.47 -7.31
N GLU A 201 -1.98 -12.21 -6.94
CA GLU A 201 -0.96 -11.47 -6.20
C GLU A 201 -0.71 -12.07 -4.81
N LEU A 202 -1.78 -12.41 -4.09
CA LEU A 202 -1.67 -13.11 -2.80
C LEU A 202 -0.95 -14.45 -2.95
N LYS A 203 -1.37 -15.32 -3.89
CA LYS A 203 -0.73 -16.61 -4.13
C LYS A 203 0.74 -16.46 -4.48
N THR A 204 1.07 -15.52 -5.35
CA THR A 204 2.45 -15.24 -5.77
C THR A 204 3.27 -14.72 -4.61
N GLY A 205 2.73 -13.77 -3.81
CA GLY A 205 3.37 -13.26 -2.61
C GLY A 205 3.63 -14.33 -1.57
N PHE A 206 2.68 -15.25 -1.33
CA PHE A 206 2.84 -16.38 -0.44
C PHE A 206 3.91 -17.36 -0.95
N MET A 207 3.93 -17.65 -2.24
CA MET A 207 4.93 -18.55 -2.85
C MET A 207 6.35 -17.97 -2.70
N ILE A 208 6.55 -16.70 -3.03
CA ILE A 208 7.84 -16.02 -2.87
C ILE A 208 8.22 -15.98 -1.38
N GLY A 209 7.28 -15.60 -0.51
CA GLY A 209 7.49 -15.55 0.93
C GLY A 209 7.91 -16.89 1.51
N PHE A 210 7.27 -17.97 1.07
CA PHE A 210 7.63 -19.33 1.47
C PHE A 210 9.05 -19.69 1.03
N LEU A 211 9.43 -19.38 -0.22
CA LEU A 211 10.79 -19.65 -0.71
C LEU A 211 11.85 -18.88 0.12
N ILE A 212 11.57 -17.63 0.48
CA ILE A 212 12.43 -16.86 1.37
C ILE A 212 12.54 -17.51 2.76
N TYR A 213 11.50 -18.15 3.23
CA TYR A 213 11.48 -18.77 4.56
C TYR A 213 12.37 -20.00 4.67
N ILE A 214 12.58 -20.76 3.58
CA ILE A 214 13.31 -22.04 3.57
C ILE A 214 14.70 -21.96 4.22
N PRO A 215 15.63 -21.06 3.82
CA PRO A 215 16.96 -21.01 4.41
C PRO A 215 16.94 -20.74 5.93
N PHE A 216 15.97 -19.96 6.39
CA PHE A 216 15.83 -19.64 7.81
C PHE A 216 15.27 -20.81 8.64
N ILE A 217 14.35 -21.61 8.06
CA ILE A 217 13.88 -22.85 8.69
C ILE A 217 15.02 -23.84 8.85
N ILE A 218 15.90 -23.96 7.87
CA ILE A 218 17.06 -24.87 7.95
C ILE A 218 17.96 -24.47 9.13
N ILE A 219 18.21 -23.17 9.33
CA ILE A 219 18.97 -22.71 10.50
C ILE A 219 18.27 -23.08 11.82
N ASP A 220 16.93 -22.86 11.89
CA ASP A 220 16.17 -23.23 13.08
C ASP A 220 16.28 -24.73 13.38
N MET A 221 16.17 -25.58 12.36
CA MET A 221 16.27 -27.03 12.50
C MET A 221 17.66 -27.47 12.99
N ILE A 222 18.74 -26.90 12.43
CA ILE A 222 20.12 -27.19 12.85
C ILE A 222 20.32 -26.81 14.31
N VAL A 223 19.93 -25.61 14.69
CA VAL A 223 20.08 -25.10 16.06
C VAL A 223 19.24 -25.93 17.02
N ALA A 224 17.99 -26.24 16.66
CA ALA A 224 17.12 -27.07 17.51
C ALA A 224 17.70 -28.48 17.71
N SER A 225 18.19 -29.14 16.65
CA SER A 225 18.80 -30.46 16.73
C SER A 225 20.04 -30.46 17.60
N THR A 226 20.93 -29.45 17.49
CA THR A 226 22.13 -29.36 18.31
C THR A 226 21.79 -29.12 19.79
N LEU A 227 20.85 -28.24 20.13
CA LEU A 227 20.42 -28.00 21.50
C LEU A 227 19.79 -29.24 22.15
N MET A 228 18.94 -29.95 21.41
CA MET A 228 18.34 -31.22 21.88
C MET A 228 19.41 -32.27 22.15
N SER A 229 20.40 -32.40 21.26
CA SER A 229 21.51 -33.34 21.45
C SER A 229 22.36 -33.05 22.68
N MET A 230 22.48 -31.78 23.08
CA MET A 230 23.17 -31.35 24.30
C MET A 230 22.31 -31.46 25.57
N GLY A 231 21.06 -31.94 25.46
CA GLY A 231 20.12 -32.04 26.57
C GLY A 231 19.49 -30.71 27.02
N MET A 232 19.66 -29.64 26.23
CA MET A 232 19.16 -28.28 26.56
C MET A 232 17.73 -28.07 26.10
N MET A 233 16.77 -28.92 26.55
CA MET A 233 15.37 -28.90 26.10
C MET A 233 14.59 -27.67 26.56
N MET A 234 15.02 -26.97 27.62
CA MET A 234 14.31 -25.80 28.14
C MET A 234 14.62 -24.48 27.41
N LEU A 235 15.66 -24.43 26.58
CA LEU A 235 16.01 -23.24 25.82
C LEU A 235 15.20 -23.17 24.52
N PRO A 236 14.50 -22.07 24.25
CA PRO A 236 13.76 -21.90 23.00
C PRO A 236 14.74 -21.80 21.81
N PRO A 237 14.76 -22.75 20.86
CA PRO A 237 15.71 -22.77 19.75
C PRO A 237 15.68 -21.52 18.88
N VAL A 238 14.50 -20.93 18.72
CA VAL A 238 14.28 -19.71 17.91
C VAL A 238 15.09 -18.51 18.45
N MET A 239 15.26 -18.40 19.77
CA MET A 239 16.05 -17.32 20.36
C MET A 239 17.55 -17.48 20.12
N ILE A 240 18.01 -18.74 20.07
CA ILE A 240 19.42 -19.06 19.83
C ILE A 240 19.74 -18.98 18.33
N SER A 241 18.79 -19.30 17.45
CA SER A 241 18.98 -19.22 15.99
C SER A 241 18.95 -17.79 15.44
N LEU A 242 18.30 -16.85 16.15
CA LEU A 242 18.11 -15.48 15.69
C LEU A 242 19.43 -14.76 15.27
N PRO A 243 20.53 -14.78 16.06
CA PRO A 243 21.79 -14.18 15.64
C PRO A 243 22.35 -14.75 14.33
N PHE A 244 22.22 -16.07 14.14
CA PHE A 244 22.70 -16.74 12.93
C PHE A 244 21.87 -16.37 11.71
N LYS A 245 20.54 -16.20 11.85
CA LYS A 245 19.65 -15.73 10.79
C LYS A 245 19.99 -14.31 10.36
N ILE A 246 20.18 -13.41 11.33
CA ILE A 246 20.58 -12.04 11.06
C ILE A 246 21.94 -11.99 10.37
N LEU A 247 22.90 -12.75 10.87
CA LEU A 247 24.25 -12.83 10.27
C LEU A 247 24.16 -13.29 8.81
N LEU A 248 23.45 -14.40 8.53
CA LEU A 248 23.25 -14.89 7.18
C LEU A 248 22.66 -13.81 6.28
N PHE A 249 21.56 -13.16 6.75
CA PHE A 249 20.86 -12.15 5.98
C PHE A 249 21.74 -10.95 5.63
N VAL A 250 22.59 -10.51 6.57
CA VAL A 250 23.55 -9.42 6.35
C VAL A 250 24.67 -9.84 5.39
N MET A 251 25.20 -11.06 5.55
CA MET A 251 26.31 -11.56 4.72
C MET A 251 25.93 -11.71 3.24
N VAL A 252 24.69 -12.06 2.95
CA VAL A 252 24.20 -12.22 1.56
C VAL A 252 23.63 -10.94 0.98
N ASP A 253 23.75 -9.79 1.68
CA ASP A 253 23.05 -8.54 1.32
C ASP A 253 21.54 -8.77 1.06
N GLY A 254 20.87 -9.39 2.04
CA GLY A 254 19.52 -9.92 1.90
C GLY A 254 18.49 -8.88 1.48
N TRP A 255 18.62 -7.60 1.89
CA TRP A 255 17.71 -6.54 1.44
C TRP A 255 17.81 -6.31 -0.06
N ASN A 256 19.01 -6.16 -0.59
CA ASN A 256 19.24 -5.96 -2.02
C ASN A 256 18.75 -7.18 -2.83
N LEU A 257 19.10 -8.38 -2.37
CA LEU A 257 18.68 -9.61 -3.02
C LEU A 257 17.15 -9.73 -3.10
N VAL A 258 16.45 -9.56 -1.98
CA VAL A 258 14.99 -9.70 -1.94
C VAL A 258 14.29 -8.61 -2.75
N ILE A 259 14.69 -7.35 -2.60
CA ILE A 259 14.06 -6.23 -3.32
C ILE A 259 14.30 -6.37 -4.84
N SER A 260 15.52 -6.67 -5.27
CA SER A 260 15.83 -6.79 -6.70
C SER A 260 15.06 -7.96 -7.35
N GLN A 261 15.01 -9.12 -6.69
CA GLN A 261 14.24 -10.26 -7.17
C GLN A 261 12.72 -9.95 -7.20
N LEU A 262 12.20 -9.32 -6.15
CA LEU A 262 10.78 -8.97 -6.06
C LEU A 262 10.38 -8.01 -7.19
N VAL A 263 11.16 -6.97 -7.47
CA VAL A 263 10.92 -6.02 -8.56
C VAL A 263 10.96 -6.73 -9.92
N GLN A 264 11.89 -7.69 -10.11
CA GLN A 264 11.99 -8.47 -11.35
C GLN A 264 10.77 -9.35 -11.62
N THR A 265 10.00 -9.74 -10.60
CA THR A 265 8.80 -10.55 -10.79
C THR A 265 7.64 -9.79 -11.47
N PHE A 266 7.75 -8.48 -11.65
CA PHE A 266 6.75 -7.63 -12.31
C PHE A 266 7.13 -7.23 -13.76
N ARG A 267 8.30 -7.70 -14.22
CA ARG A 267 8.80 -7.41 -15.58
C ARG A 267 8.38 -8.47 -16.57
#